data_250451e2dd82120e8d01420cd0077d27
#
_entry.id   250451e2dd82120e8d01420cd0077d27
#
_cell.length_a   1.000
_cell.length_b   1.000
_cell.length_c   1.000
_cell.angle_alpha   90.00
_cell.angle_beta   90.00
_cell.angle_gamma   90.00
#
_symmetry.space_group_name_H-M   'P 1'
#
loop_
_entity.id
_entity.type
_entity.pdbx_description
1 polymer ?
#
loop_
_entity_poly.entity_id
_entity_poly.type
_entity_poly.pdbx_seq_one_letter_code
_entity_poly.pdbx_strand_id
1 'polypeptide(L)'
;MDTTYEVKIWKIGSRKQAKGTTYTVRWVLGGREWRTPFATRALADAFRSELVSATRRGEAFSVLTGRPLSHTSGASSVSWYEFALRFTDAQWHRTSGNSRKTTSKVLMTATSALLRTSVPSTLDPVALRTALREFAFNTRRRAEAPPEVAAALKWVERNCHSMAVWEDSSRVEEVLQAVSSRLDGSETAASTIKRNRRVLNVMLEYAVKENVLRTNPLPKGRGTAPKTSIAVDKRSLINARQAAALLGWVRRRPRGGLRLHAFFATMYYAGPRPEEVVAMYVMDVRLPSAKAADQWGELLIHTAQPEVGKHWTNDGAIHEERGLKGRARDDMRTVPCRPALTRVLREHIEREGLKPGDLLFPGEKGEMLAGSVIRRAWRSARQETLTPEEFASPLGKRVYDLRNTCLTNWLNDGVPPAQVAEWAGNSVPVLLAVYARCIVGHLSDLKKRIEAGGDLPEI
;
A
#
# COMPACT_ATOMS: atom_id res chain seq x y z
N MET A 1 27.21 -26.89 -19.25
CA MET A 1 26.46 -27.05 -17.98
C MET A 1 27.19 -28.08 -17.18
N ASP A 2 27.67 -27.78 -15.99
CA ASP A 2 28.31 -28.75 -15.11
C ASP A 2 27.25 -29.69 -14.54
N THR A 3 27.12 -30.86 -15.19
CA THR A 3 26.18 -31.91 -14.77
C THR A 3 26.93 -33.20 -14.50
N THR A 4 26.45 -34.01 -13.57
CA THR A 4 27.02 -35.34 -13.28
C THR A 4 25.92 -36.36 -13.06
N TYR A 5 26.24 -37.63 -13.37
CA TYR A 5 25.41 -38.80 -13.05
C TYR A 5 25.89 -39.52 -11.79
N GLU A 6 27.07 -39.15 -11.27
CA GLU A 6 27.64 -39.74 -10.07
C GLU A 6 27.01 -39.11 -8.83
N VAL A 7 26.06 -39.82 -8.24
CA VAL A 7 25.31 -39.40 -7.07
C VAL A 7 25.38 -40.46 -6.00
N LYS A 8 25.84 -40.10 -4.82
CA LYS A 8 25.82 -40.99 -3.63
C LYS A 8 24.89 -40.39 -2.58
N ILE A 9 23.77 -41.06 -2.29
CA ILE A 9 22.75 -40.60 -1.35
C ILE A 9 22.83 -41.40 -0.06
N TRP A 10 23.00 -40.75 1.07
CA TRP A 10 23.15 -41.39 2.36
C TRP A 10 21.77 -41.60 3.08
N LYS A 11 21.83 -42.38 4.17
CA LYS A 11 20.66 -42.54 5.10
C LYS A 11 20.36 -41.18 5.76
N ILE A 12 19.11 -40.98 6.15
CA ILE A 12 18.68 -39.79 6.86
C ILE A 12 19.33 -39.74 8.24
N GLY A 13 20.04 -38.65 8.51
CA GLY A 13 20.55 -38.36 9.85
C GLY A 13 19.49 -37.67 10.70
N SER A 14 19.50 -37.93 12.01
CA SER A 14 18.64 -37.19 12.95
C SER A 14 19.47 -36.59 14.07
N ARG A 15 19.13 -35.36 14.48
CA ARG A 15 19.77 -34.64 15.59
C ARG A 15 18.69 -34.08 16.51
N LYS A 16 18.69 -34.54 17.79
CA LYS A 16 17.85 -33.95 18.84
C LYS A 16 18.42 -32.58 19.25
N GLN A 17 17.58 -31.56 19.33
CA GLN A 17 17.86 -30.25 19.85
C GLN A 17 16.82 -29.88 20.90
N ALA A 18 17.07 -28.82 21.71
CA ALA A 18 16.16 -28.39 22.78
C ALA A 18 14.75 -28.01 22.29
N LYS A 19 14.58 -27.68 21.00
CA LYS A 19 13.29 -27.30 20.37
C LYS A 19 12.71 -28.35 19.42
N GLY A 20 13.24 -29.57 19.39
CA GLY A 20 12.72 -30.67 18.54
C GLY A 20 13.82 -31.47 17.83
N THR A 21 13.43 -32.46 17.03
CA THR A 21 14.36 -33.27 16.24
C THR A 21 14.41 -32.77 14.80
N THR A 22 15.63 -32.51 14.30
CA THR A 22 15.86 -32.16 12.91
C THR A 22 16.36 -33.40 12.14
N TYR A 23 15.77 -33.66 10.98
CA TYR A 23 16.14 -34.74 10.08
C TYR A 23 16.89 -34.18 8.89
N THR A 24 18.08 -34.75 8.58
CA THR A 24 18.94 -34.22 7.51
C THR A 24 19.18 -35.26 6.44
N VAL A 25 18.87 -34.93 5.20
CA VAL A 25 19.26 -35.72 4.01
C VAL A 25 20.60 -35.18 3.53
N ARG A 26 21.57 -36.12 3.27
CA ARG A 26 22.88 -35.79 2.74
C ARG A 26 23.15 -36.60 1.48
N TRP A 27 23.82 -35.97 0.51
CA TRP A 27 24.25 -36.66 -0.74
C TRP A 27 25.52 -35.99 -1.28
N VAL A 28 26.24 -36.68 -2.12
CA VAL A 28 27.48 -36.22 -2.78
C VAL A 28 27.30 -36.22 -4.27
N LEU A 29 27.75 -35.16 -4.93
CA LEU A 29 27.78 -34.96 -6.37
C LEU A 29 29.15 -34.44 -6.77
N GLY A 30 29.86 -35.10 -7.70
CA GLY A 30 31.12 -34.63 -8.19
C GLY A 30 32.13 -34.27 -7.08
N GLY A 31 32.16 -35.05 -5.99
CA GLY A 31 33.04 -34.85 -4.87
C GLY A 31 32.56 -33.81 -3.82
N ARG A 32 31.47 -33.06 -4.10
CA ARG A 32 30.92 -32.06 -3.19
C ARG A 32 29.73 -32.61 -2.37
N GLU A 33 29.77 -32.42 -1.05
CA GLU A 33 28.66 -32.82 -0.16
C GLU A 33 27.56 -31.74 -0.14
N TRP A 34 26.31 -32.23 -0.22
CA TRP A 34 25.08 -31.45 -0.10
C TRP A 34 24.27 -31.97 1.08
N ARG A 35 23.53 -31.05 1.75
CA ARG A 35 22.66 -31.39 2.88
C ARG A 35 21.44 -30.51 2.93
N THR A 36 20.29 -31.09 3.29
CA THR A 36 19.03 -30.37 3.50
C THR A 36 18.37 -30.83 4.79
N PRO A 37 18.11 -29.93 5.78
CA PRO A 37 17.43 -30.25 7.01
C PRO A 37 15.91 -30.18 6.81
N PHE A 38 15.16 -31.06 7.55
CA PHE A 38 13.72 -31.14 7.56
C PHE A 38 13.20 -31.20 9.01
N ALA A 39 11.99 -30.63 9.25
CA ALA A 39 11.36 -30.62 10.55
C ALA A 39 10.75 -31.99 10.93
N THR A 40 10.40 -32.84 9.94
CA THR A 40 9.84 -34.17 10.16
C THR A 40 10.56 -35.22 9.35
N ARG A 41 10.54 -36.46 9.85
CA ARG A 41 11.12 -37.62 9.17
C ARG A 41 10.41 -37.89 7.83
N ALA A 42 9.09 -37.74 7.77
CA ALA A 42 8.30 -37.98 6.58
C ALA A 42 8.73 -37.04 5.42
N LEU A 43 8.97 -35.75 5.71
CA LEU A 43 9.47 -34.80 4.70
C LEU A 43 10.89 -35.15 4.22
N ALA A 44 11.75 -35.60 5.15
CA ALA A 44 13.10 -36.05 4.79
C ALA A 44 13.06 -37.33 3.95
N ASP A 45 12.19 -38.29 4.28
CA ASP A 45 12.00 -39.55 3.51
C ASP A 45 11.44 -39.25 2.10
N ALA A 46 10.45 -38.37 1.96
CA ALA A 46 9.91 -37.96 0.67
C ALA A 46 11.00 -37.35 -0.21
N PHE A 47 11.74 -36.39 0.31
CA PHE A 47 12.83 -35.75 -0.44
C PHE A 47 13.95 -36.74 -0.83
N ARG A 48 14.35 -37.63 0.09
CA ARG A 48 15.35 -38.66 -0.19
C ARG A 48 14.87 -39.63 -1.29
N SER A 49 13.59 -40.02 -1.25
CA SER A 49 12.98 -40.89 -2.25
C SER A 49 12.95 -40.26 -3.63
N GLU A 50 12.71 -38.94 -3.72
CA GLU A 50 12.81 -38.21 -4.98
C GLU A 50 14.21 -38.25 -5.58
N LEU A 51 15.27 -38.02 -4.77
CA LEU A 51 16.65 -38.08 -5.23
C LEU A 51 17.01 -39.49 -5.71
N VAL A 52 16.62 -40.53 -4.95
CA VAL A 52 16.86 -41.95 -5.32
C VAL A 52 16.13 -42.32 -6.63
N SER A 53 14.87 -41.85 -6.76
CA SER A 53 14.10 -42.12 -7.99
C SER A 53 14.70 -41.43 -9.20
N ALA A 54 15.21 -40.19 -9.08
CA ALA A 54 15.92 -39.50 -10.15
C ALA A 54 17.20 -40.27 -10.57
N THR A 55 17.99 -40.73 -9.57
CA THR A 55 19.19 -41.53 -9.84
C THR A 55 18.85 -42.83 -10.56
N ARG A 56 17.77 -43.52 -10.13
CA ARG A 56 17.32 -44.79 -10.77
C ARG A 56 16.83 -44.59 -12.21
N ARG A 57 16.28 -43.40 -12.52
CA ARG A 57 15.90 -43.06 -13.91
C ARG A 57 17.07 -42.64 -14.76
N GLY A 58 18.30 -42.66 -14.26
CA GLY A 58 19.49 -42.21 -15.00
C GLY A 58 19.47 -40.73 -15.30
N GLU A 59 18.88 -39.94 -14.43
CA GLU A 59 18.78 -38.49 -14.59
C GLU A 59 20.07 -37.79 -14.17
N ALA A 60 20.52 -36.81 -14.98
CA ALA A 60 21.67 -36.00 -14.64
C ALA A 60 21.35 -35.02 -13.51
N PHE A 61 22.33 -34.74 -12.65
CA PHE A 61 22.23 -33.79 -11.56
C PHE A 61 23.11 -32.57 -11.84
N SER A 62 22.63 -31.40 -11.49
CA SER A 62 23.40 -30.16 -11.57
C SER A 62 24.41 -30.07 -10.43
N VAL A 63 25.67 -29.90 -10.75
CA VAL A 63 26.76 -29.68 -9.76
C VAL A 63 26.60 -28.35 -9.04
N LEU A 64 25.92 -27.38 -9.67
CA LEU A 64 25.67 -26.05 -9.07
C LEU A 64 24.57 -26.07 -8.01
N THR A 65 23.51 -26.85 -8.21
CA THR A 65 22.34 -26.86 -7.32
C THR A 65 22.26 -28.11 -6.41
N GLY A 66 23.03 -29.13 -6.74
CA GLY A 66 23.02 -30.41 -6.05
C GLY A 66 21.77 -31.25 -6.35
N ARG A 67 20.95 -30.93 -7.34
CA ARG A 67 19.65 -31.55 -7.59
C ARG A 67 19.52 -32.15 -8.98
N PRO A 68 18.57 -33.12 -9.17
CA PRO A 68 18.25 -33.64 -10.49
C PRO A 68 17.85 -32.55 -11.47
N LEU A 69 18.18 -32.67 -12.75
CA LEU A 69 17.80 -31.67 -13.77
C LEU A 69 16.28 -31.57 -13.93
N SER A 70 15.51 -32.64 -13.75
CA SER A 70 14.05 -32.59 -13.74
C SER A 70 13.51 -31.71 -12.61
N HIS A 71 14.27 -31.60 -11.54
CA HIS A 71 13.96 -30.70 -10.43
C HIS A 71 14.32 -29.24 -10.72
N THR A 72 15.21 -29.00 -11.65
CA THR A 72 15.52 -27.67 -12.19
C THR A 72 14.63 -27.30 -13.38
N SER A 73 14.13 -28.27 -14.12
CA SER A 73 13.39 -28.08 -15.37
C SER A 73 11.98 -27.51 -15.19
N GLY A 74 11.34 -27.69 -14.03
CA GLY A 74 10.00 -27.14 -13.78
C GLY A 74 9.96 -25.62 -13.57
N ALA A 75 11.02 -25.04 -12.97
CA ALA A 75 11.13 -23.59 -12.76
C ALA A 75 11.90 -22.89 -13.88
N SER A 76 12.61 -23.63 -14.74
CA SER A 76 13.69 -23.12 -15.59
C SER A 76 13.27 -22.57 -16.95
N SER A 77 12.11 -22.91 -17.48
CA SER A 77 11.74 -22.53 -18.86
C SER A 77 11.05 -21.16 -18.96
N VAL A 78 10.39 -20.70 -17.90
CA VAL A 78 9.66 -19.42 -17.89
C VAL A 78 10.60 -18.30 -17.47
N SER A 79 10.69 -17.23 -18.27
CA SER A 79 11.46 -16.06 -17.87
C SER A 79 10.74 -15.32 -16.75
N TRP A 80 11.49 -14.61 -15.89
CA TRP A 80 10.92 -13.70 -14.90
C TRP A 80 9.97 -12.69 -15.54
N TYR A 81 10.40 -12.09 -16.64
CA TYR A 81 9.60 -11.08 -17.34
C TYR A 81 8.26 -11.64 -17.81
N GLU A 82 8.27 -12.79 -18.47
CA GLU A 82 7.03 -13.46 -18.91
C GLU A 82 6.12 -13.80 -17.72
N PHE A 83 6.69 -14.34 -16.64
CA PHE A 83 5.91 -14.67 -15.45
C PHE A 83 5.33 -13.42 -14.78
N ALA A 84 6.09 -12.30 -14.73
CA ALA A 84 5.61 -11.03 -14.21
C ALA A 84 4.44 -10.45 -15.03
N LEU A 85 4.45 -10.65 -16.36
CA LEU A 85 3.31 -10.31 -17.22
C LEU A 85 2.08 -11.15 -16.89
N ARG A 86 2.21 -12.47 -16.78
CA ARG A 86 1.12 -13.40 -16.40
C ARG A 86 0.54 -13.02 -15.04
N PHE A 87 1.38 -12.75 -14.05
CA PHE A 87 0.95 -12.30 -12.73
C PHE A 87 0.17 -10.99 -12.78
N THR A 88 0.67 -10.01 -13.56
CA THR A 88 0.00 -8.71 -13.72
C THR A 88 -1.41 -8.90 -14.27
N ASP A 89 -1.57 -9.73 -15.30
CA ASP A 89 -2.86 -10.00 -15.94
C ASP A 89 -3.82 -10.74 -14.99
N ALA A 90 -3.33 -11.76 -14.29
CA ALA A 90 -4.13 -12.52 -13.31
C ALA A 90 -4.64 -11.65 -12.14
N GLN A 91 -3.87 -10.62 -11.77
CA GLN A 91 -4.22 -9.73 -10.66
C GLN A 91 -4.98 -8.47 -11.09
N TRP A 92 -5.04 -8.14 -12.38
CA TRP A 92 -5.56 -6.87 -12.88
C TRP A 92 -6.96 -6.56 -12.35
N HIS A 93 -7.91 -7.45 -12.54
CA HIS A 93 -9.31 -7.24 -12.13
C HIS A 93 -9.55 -7.41 -10.62
N ARG A 94 -8.59 -8.00 -9.89
CA ARG A 94 -8.71 -8.28 -8.45
C ARG A 94 -8.12 -7.17 -7.58
N THR A 95 -7.38 -6.23 -8.18
CA THR A 95 -6.66 -5.20 -7.45
C THR A 95 -7.10 -3.80 -7.85
N SER A 96 -7.07 -2.88 -6.87
CA SER A 96 -7.37 -1.47 -7.14
C SER A 96 -6.28 -0.82 -7.99
N GLY A 97 -6.63 0.23 -8.71
CA GLY A 97 -5.70 0.93 -9.61
C GLY A 97 -4.44 1.47 -8.90
N ASN A 98 -4.56 1.94 -7.65
CA ASN A 98 -3.39 2.34 -6.86
C ASN A 98 -2.51 1.14 -6.46
N SER A 99 -3.11 -0.05 -6.26
CA SER A 99 -2.35 -1.29 -6.05
C SER A 99 -1.65 -1.72 -7.33
N ARG A 100 -2.31 -1.63 -8.49
CA ARG A 100 -1.71 -1.88 -9.83
C ARG A 100 -0.48 -1.02 -10.05
N LYS A 101 -0.55 0.31 -9.80
CA LYS A 101 0.59 1.23 -9.86
C LYS A 101 1.75 0.81 -8.97
N THR A 102 1.44 0.38 -7.75
CA THR A 102 2.47 -0.08 -6.80
C THR A 102 3.12 -1.37 -7.29
N THR A 103 2.31 -2.33 -7.72
CA THR A 103 2.78 -3.62 -8.27
C THR A 103 3.66 -3.39 -9.48
N SER A 104 3.20 -2.58 -10.45
CA SER A 104 3.96 -2.23 -11.64
C SER A 104 5.33 -1.62 -11.30
N LYS A 105 5.39 -0.69 -10.33
CA LYS A 105 6.65 -0.09 -9.88
C LYS A 105 7.60 -1.12 -9.27
N VAL A 106 7.10 -2.04 -8.46
CA VAL A 106 7.92 -3.09 -7.85
C VAL A 106 8.42 -4.09 -8.88
N LEU A 107 7.55 -4.52 -9.79
CA LEU A 107 7.92 -5.43 -10.88
C LEU A 107 8.93 -4.79 -11.83
N MET A 108 8.78 -3.51 -12.18
CA MET A 108 9.77 -2.75 -12.94
C MET A 108 11.15 -2.80 -12.27
N THR A 109 11.21 -2.52 -10.96
CA THR A 109 12.48 -2.51 -10.22
C THR A 109 13.09 -3.90 -10.14
N ALA A 110 12.30 -4.93 -9.84
CA ALA A 110 12.75 -6.30 -9.78
C ALA A 110 13.24 -6.80 -11.18
N THR A 111 12.52 -6.44 -12.24
CA THR A 111 12.92 -6.78 -13.62
C THR A 111 14.25 -6.14 -13.98
N SER A 112 14.46 -4.87 -13.61
CA SER A 112 15.75 -4.21 -13.85
C SER A 112 16.92 -4.89 -13.12
N ALA A 113 16.68 -5.41 -11.92
CA ALA A 113 17.68 -6.15 -11.14
C ALA A 113 17.92 -7.58 -11.67
N LEU A 114 16.97 -8.13 -12.41
CA LEU A 114 17.02 -9.48 -12.97
C LEU A 114 17.36 -9.50 -14.46
N LEU A 115 18.00 -8.47 -14.98
CA LEU A 115 18.58 -8.47 -16.32
C LEU A 115 19.90 -9.25 -16.30
N ARG A 116 20.12 -10.07 -17.35
CA ARG A 116 21.36 -10.87 -17.51
C ARG A 116 22.54 -10.04 -17.98
N THR A 117 22.28 -8.94 -18.65
CA THR A 117 23.28 -8.04 -19.23
C THR A 117 22.96 -6.61 -18.89
N SER A 118 23.97 -5.75 -18.89
CA SER A 118 23.79 -4.30 -18.74
C SER A 118 22.89 -3.76 -19.85
N VAL A 119 22.13 -2.71 -19.54
CA VAL A 119 21.31 -2.01 -20.52
C VAL A 119 22.24 -1.39 -21.57
N PRO A 120 22.03 -1.64 -22.89
CA PRO A 120 22.85 -1.04 -23.94
C PRO A 120 22.83 0.48 -23.88
N SER A 121 23.95 1.12 -24.27
CA SER A 121 24.04 2.58 -24.33
C SER A 121 23.03 3.23 -25.28
N THR A 122 22.53 2.45 -26.25
CA THR A 122 21.47 2.86 -27.19
C THR A 122 20.08 2.92 -26.59
N LEU A 123 19.89 2.40 -25.36
CA LEU A 123 18.60 2.34 -24.68
C LEU A 123 18.67 3.15 -23.38
N ASP A 124 17.97 4.28 -23.35
CA ASP A 124 17.91 5.11 -22.15
C ASP A 124 17.29 4.35 -20.95
N PRO A 125 17.99 4.23 -19.82
CA PRO A 125 17.48 3.55 -18.64
C PRO A 125 16.17 4.16 -18.06
N VAL A 126 15.93 5.46 -18.28
CA VAL A 126 14.68 6.13 -17.86
C VAL A 126 13.52 5.69 -18.75
N ALA A 127 13.77 5.68 -20.07
CA ALA A 127 12.79 5.20 -21.05
C ALA A 127 12.45 3.73 -20.82
N LEU A 128 13.44 2.88 -20.53
CA LEU A 128 13.23 1.46 -20.21
C LEU A 128 12.37 1.27 -18.96
N ARG A 129 12.65 2.00 -17.88
CA ARG A 129 11.81 1.96 -16.66
C ARG A 129 10.39 2.42 -16.95
N THR A 130 10.21 3.44 -17.77
CA THR A 130 8.90 3.93 -18.19
C THR A 130 8.17 2.87 -19.03
N ALA A 131 8.86 2.22 -19.98
CA ALA A 131 8.32 1.14 -20.77
C ALA A 131 7.83 -0.03 -19.90
N LEU A 132 8.62 -0.46 -18.93
CA LEU A 132 8.24 -1.51 -17.98
C LEU A 132 7.03 -1.10 -17.14
N ARG A 133 7.07 0.09 -16.53
CA ARG A 133 6.05 0.54 -15.59
C ARG A 133 4.72 0.85 -16.27
N GLU A 134 4.75 1.63 -17.37
CA GLU A 134 3.54 2.19 -17.95
C GLU A 134 2.93 1.30 -19.06
N PHE A 135 3.71 0.37 -19.61
CA PHE A 135 3.25 -0.51 -20.69
C PHE A 135 3.34 -1.98 -20.32
N ALA A 136 4.51 -2.55 -20.01
CA ALA A 136 4.63 -3.99 -19.74
C ALA A 136 3.72 -4.44 -18.58
N PHE A 137 3.85 -3.79 -17.43
CA PHE A 137 3.07 -4.10 -16.22
C PHE A 137 1.78 -3.28 -16.09
N ASN A 138 1.21 -2.94 -17.24
CA ASN A 138 -0.11 -2.34 -17.38
C ASN A 138 -0.87 -3.06 -18.48
N THR A 139 -1.76 -3.97 -18.09
CA THR A 139 -2.51 -4.85 -19.01
C THR A 139 -3.28 -4.07 -20.08
N ARG A 140 -3.79 -2.88 -19.76
CA ARG A 140 -4.54 -2.07 -20.73
C ARG A 140 -3.65 -1.42 -21.80
N ARG A 141 -2.46 -0.99 -21.40
CA ARG A 141 -1.57 -0.22 -22.29
C ARG A 141 -0.56 -1.08 -23.04
N ARG A 142 -0.40 -2.33 -22.66
CA ARG A 142 0.62 -3.22 -23.27
C ARG A 142 0.48 -3.31 -24.78
N ALA A 143 -0.75 -3.48 -25.28
CA ALA A 143 -1.03 -3.55 -26.72
C ALA A 143 -0.91 -2.19 -27.44
N GLU A 144 -0.93 -1.08 -26.70
CA GLU A 144 -0.81 0.28 -27.23
C GLU A 144 0.63 0.82 -27.16
N ALA A 145 1.62 -0.06 -26.92
CA ALA A 145 3.01 0.36 -26.79
C ALA A 145 3.55 0.91 -28.12
N PRO A 146 4.10 2.13 -28.15
CA PRO A 146 4.79 2.67 -29.33
C PRO A 146 5.91 1.74 -29.81
N PRO A 147 6.30 1.79 -31.10
CA PRO A 147 7.30 0.88 -31.65
C PRO A 147 8.64 0.85 -30.90
N GLU A 148 9.13 2.02 -30.45
CA GLU A 148 10.36 2.14 -29.65
C GLU A 148 10.21 1.50 -28.27
N VAL A 149 9.05 1.62 -27.63
CA VAL A 149 8.73 0.98 -26.36
C VAL A 149 8.65 -0.54 -26.56
N ALA A 150 7.95 -0.99 -27.60
CA ALA A 150 7.84 -2.42 -27.92
C ALA A 150 9.22 -3.05 -28.19
N ALA A 151 10.11 -2.35 -28.90
CA ALA A 151 11.49 -2.80 -29.13
C ALA A 151 12.27 -2.93 -27.82
N ALA A 152 12.16 -1.95 -26.91
CA ALA A 152 12.78 -2.01 -25.59
C ALA A 152 12.25 -3.20 -24.75
N LEU A 153 10.94 -3.43 -24.74
CA LEU A 153 10.34 -4.56 -24.03
C LEU A 153 10.75 -5.91 -24.61
N LYS A 154 10.88 -6.02 -25.94
CA LYS A 154 11.39 -7.21 -26.61
C LYS A 154 12.87 -7.48 -26.27
N TRP A 155 13.66 -6.44 -26.07
CA TRP A 155 15.02 -6.57 -25.55
C TRP A 155 15.02 -7.12 -24.12
N VAL A 156 14.16 -6.62 -23.22
CA VAL A 156 14.01 -7.15 -21.85
C VAL A 156 13.63 -8.63 -21.85
N GLU A 157 12.65 -9.02 -22.66
CA GLU A 157 12.20 -10.42 -22.80
C GLU A 157 13.37 -11.38 -23.11
N ARG A 158 14.27 -10.98 -24.01
CA ARG A 158 15.44 -11.77 -24.41
C ARG A 158 16.57 -11.77 -23.37
N ASN A 159 16.65 -10.72 -22.53
CA ASN A 159 17.76 -10.49 -21.61
C ASN A 159 17.38 -10.63 -20.13
N CYS A 160 16.21 -11.14 -19.82
CA CYS A 160 15.79 -11.38 -18.44
C CYS A 160 16.18 -12.80 -17.99
N HIS A 161 16.53 -12.96 -16.73
CA HIS A 161 16.74 -14.26 -16.10
C HIS A 161 15.46 -15.11 -16.12
N SER A 162 15.61 -16.43 -16.07
CA SER A 162 14.50 -17.36 -15.84
C SER A 162 14.05 -17.30 -14.38
N MET A 163 12.87 -17.86 -14.08
CA MET A 163 12.36 -17.97 -12.69
C MET A 163 13.27 -18.81 -11.78
N ALA A 164 14.14 -19.66 -12.34
CA ALA A 164 15.14 -20.40 -11.55
C ALA A 164 16.13 -19.49 -10.79
N VAL A 165 16.31 -18.25 -11.21
CA VAL A 165 17.16 -17.26 -10.51
C VAL A 165 16.75 -17.05 -9.05
N TRP A 166 15.49 -17.28 -8.71
CA TRP A 166 14.98 -17.15 -7.36
C TRP A 166 15.40 -18.28 -6.41
N GLU A 167 16.05 -19.33 -6.92
CA GLU A 167 16.68 -20.38 -6.11
C GLU A 167 18.07 -19.96 -5.59
N ASP A 168 18.67 -18.92 -6.19
CA ASP A 168 19.91 -18.31 -5.75
C ASP A 168 19.67 -17.24 -4.70
N SER A 169 20.09 -17.50 -3.46
CA SER A 169 19.90 -16.57 -2.33
C SER A 169 20.60 -15.23 -2.52
N SER A 170 21.71 -15.18 -3.25
CA SER A 170 22.43 -13.92 -3.52
C SER A 170 21.61 -13.01 -4.44
N ARG A 171 20.96 -13.60 -5.47
CA ARG A 171 20.06 -12.88 -6.36
C ARG A 171 18.79 -12.42 -5.67
N VAL A 172 18.25 -13.23 -4.75
CA VAL A 172 17.12 -12.81 -3.91
C VAL A 172 17.47 -11.57 -3.11
N GLU A 173 18.66 -11.53 -2.50
CA GLU A 173 19.12 -10.37 -1.72
C GLU A 173 19.34 -9.14 -2.60
N GLU A 174 19.93 -9.27 -3.78
CA GLU A 174 20.09 -8.18 -4.76
C GLU A 174 18.75 -7.56 -5.14
N VAL A 175 17.72 -8.38 -5.42
CA VAL A 175 16.38 -7.88 -5.74
C VAL A 175 15.74 -7.19 -4.52
N LEU A 176 15.89 -7.76 -3.33
CA LEU A 176 15.39 -7.15 -2.10
C LEU A 176 16.04 -5.80 -1.81
N GLN A 177 17.34 -5.68 -2.05
CA GLN A 177 18.06 -4.42 -1.94
C GLN A 177 17.57 -3.40 -2.98
N ALA A 178 17.44 -3.81 -4.25
CA ALA A 178 16.95 -2.95 -5.32
C ALA A 178 15.55 -2.38 -5.01
N VAL A 179 14.59 -3.19 -4.54
CA VAL A 179 13.23 -2.72 -4.20
C VAL A 179 13.17 -1.95 -2.87
N SER A 180 14.24 -1.98 -2.09
CA SER A 180 14.38 -1.25 -0.82
C SER A 180 15.11 0.09 -0.98
N SER A 181 15.75 0.32 -2.11
CA SER A 181 16.52 1.55 -2.41
C SER A 181 15.76 2.48 -3.34
N ARG A 182 16.12 3.76 -3.33
CA ARG A 182 15.72 4.74 -4.34
C ARG A 182 16.69 4.67 -5.52
N LEU A 183 16.33 5.34 -6.63
CA LEU A 183 17.18 5.41 -7.83
C LEU A 183 18.52 6.13 -7.59
N ASP A 184 18.59 7.01 -6.59
CA ASP A 184 19.79 7.70 -6.17
C ASP A 184 20.65 6.89 -5.19
N GLY A 185 20.29 5.63 -4.92
CA GLY A 185 20.95 4.74 -3.98
C GLY A 185 20.58 4.98 -2.51
N SER A 186 19.83 6.04 -2.19
CA SER A 186 19.41 6.29 -0.82
C SER A 186 18.34 5.29 -0.35
N GLU A 187 18.25 5.08 0.95
CA GLU A 187 17.29 4.17 1.54
C GLU A 187 15.84 4.69 1.39
N THR A 188 14.95 3.79 1.06
CA THR A 188 13.51 4.09 0.98
C THR A 188 12.88 4.02 2.38
N ALA A 189 11.82 4.83 2.62
CA ALA A 189 11.08 4.77 3.88
C ALA A 189 10.62 3.34 4.23
N ALA A 190 10.77 2.96 5.50
CA ALA A 190 10.48 1.62 6.02
C ALA A 190 9.08 1.08 5.63
N SER A 191 8.06 1.95 5.60
CA SER A 191 6.71 1.59 5.16
C SER A 191 6.64 1.24 3.67
N THR A 192 7.46 1.87 2.84
CA THR A 192 7.58 1.58 1.42
C THR A 192 8.31 0.26 1.20
N ILE A 193 9.42 0.02 1.92
CA ILE A 193 10.14 -1.26 1.90
C ILE A 193 9.18 -2.41 2.24
N LYS A 194 8.44 -2.29 3.35
CA LYS A 194 7.45 -3.30 3.75
C LYS A 194 6.40 -3.57 2.68
N ARG A 195 5.91 -2.51 2.03
CA ARG A 195 4.93 -2.63 0.93
C ARG A 195 5.52 -3.30 -0.30
N ASN A 196 6.74 -2.91 -0.70
CA ASN A 196 7.42 -3.48 -1.87
C ASN A 196 7.71 -4.98 -1.66
N ARG A 197 8.22 -5.35 -0.47
CA ARG A 197 8.44 -6.76 -0.09
C ARG A 197 7.14 -7.56 -0.10
N ARG A 198 6.01 -6.96 0.34
CA ARG A 198 4.69 -7.62 0.27
C ARG A 198 4.27 -7.92 -1.16
N VAL A 199 4.51 -7.00 -2.10
CA VAL A 199 4.20 -7.24 -3.53
C VAL A 199 4.99 -8.41 -4.07
N LEU A 200 6.32 -8.45 -3.82
CA LEU A 200 7.16 -9.57 -4.21
C LEU A 200 6.69 -10.89 -3.57
N ASN A 201 6.35 -10.86 -2.27
CA ASN A 201 5.83 -12.04 -1.59
C ASN A 201 4.57 -12.59 -2.24
N VAL A 202 3.60 -11.72 -2.56
CA VAL A 202 2.34 -12.14 -3.22
C VAL A 202 2.62 -12.73 -4.60
N MET A 203 3.56 -12.15 -5.35
CA MET A 203 3.94 -12.67 -6.66
C MET A 203 4.64 -14.03 -6.57
N LEU A 204 5.57 -14.19 -5.63
CA LEU A 204 6.29 -15.45 -5.45
C LEU A 204 5.41 -16.56 -4.86
N GLU A 205 4.46 -16.23 -3.98
CA GLU A 205 3.40 -17.17 -3.58
C GLU A 205 2.52 -17.60 -4.77
N TYR A 206 2.23 -16.66 -5.68
CA TYR A 206 1.54 -16.99 -6.92
C TYR A 206 2.38 -17.93 -7.80
N ALA A 207 3.71 -17.74 -7.86
CA ALA A 207 4.62 -18.64 -8.59
C ALA A 207 4.65 -20.06 -7.98
N VAL A 208 4.56 -20.16 -6.65
CA VAL A 208 4.42 -21.45 -5.97
C VAL A 208 3.07 -22.10 -6.29
N LYS A 209 1.99 -21.35 -6.28
CA LYS A 209 0.65 -21.84 -6.65
C LYS A 209 0.58 -22.35 -8.08
N GLU A 210 1.25 -21.68 -9.01
CA GLU A 210 1.32 -22.08 -10.43
C GLU A 210 2.40 -23.17 -10.71
N ASN A 211 3.01 -23.74 -9.66
CA ASN A 211 4.08 -24.74 -9.74
C ASN A 211 5.32 -24.30 -10.53
N VAL A 212 5.54 -22.98 -10.66
CA VAL A 212 6.75 -22.40 -11.28
C VAL A 212 7.91 -22.38 -10.29
N LEU A 213 7.62 -22.17 -9.01
CA LEU A 213 8.56 -22.31 -7.89
C LEU A 213 8.04 -23.36 -6.91
N ARG A 214 8.96 -24.07 -6.25
CA ARG A 214 8.59 -25.05 -5.21
C ARG A 214 8.23 -24.40 -3.90
N THR A 215 8.94 -23.37 -3.52
CA THR A 215 8.77 -22.64 -2.27
C THR A 215 9.01 -21.16 -2.51
N ASN A 216 8.41 -20.32 -1.70
CA ASN A 216 8.70 -18.90 -1.73
C ASN A 216 10.12 -18.66 -1.15
N PRO A 217 11.04 -18.09 -1.95
CA PRO A 217 12.45 -17.91 -1.56
C PRO A 217 12.68 -16.73 -0.61
N LEU A 218 11.68 -15.87 -0.40
CA LEU A 218 11.88 -14.71 0.47
C LEU A 218 12.15 -15.12 1.92
N PRO A 219 13.11 -14.45 2.60
CA PRO A 219 13.41 -14.73 4.00
C PRO A 219 12.16 -14.58 4.88
N LYS A 220 11.86 -15.65 5.65
CA LYS A 220 10.77 -15.68 6.62
C LYS A 220 11.32 -15.37 8.01
N GLY A 221 10.67 -14.49 8.77
CA GLY A 221 11.05 -14.25 10.16
C GLY A 221 10.80 -12.83 10.66
N ARG A 222 10.84 -12.68 11.99
CA ARG A 222 10.81 -11.37 12.65
C ARG A 222 12.15 -10.66 12.41
N GLY A 223 12.12 -9.41 11.97
CA GLY A 223 13.34 -8.62 11.74
C GLY A 223 13.72 -8.46 10.27
N THR A 224 13.10 -9.18 9.33
CA THR A 224 13.40 -9.06 7.89
C THR A 224 12.87 -7.77 7.25
N ALA A 225 12.01 -7.01 7.92
CA ALA A 225 11.52 -5.73 7.47
C ALA A 225 11.68 -4.66 8.58
N PRO A 226 12.01 -3.41 8.21
CA PRO A 226 12.19 -2.34 9.19
C PRO A 226 10.93 -2.12 10.03
N LYS A 227 11.10 -1.77 11.30
CA LYS A 227 9.99 -1.37 12.17
C LYS A 227 9.36 -0.08 11.62
N THR A 228 8.05 -0.05 11.48
CA THR A 228 7.31 1.12 11.01
C THR A 228 6.42 1.65 12.12
N SER A 229 6.45 2.96 12.36
CA SER A 229 5.44 3.62 13.17
C SER A 229 4.33 4.10 12.25
N ILE A 230 3.08 3.76 12.58
CA ILE A 230 1.88 4.29 11.90
C ILE A 230 1.29 5.48 12.67
N ALA A 231 1.89 5.85 13.80
CA ALA A 231 1.41 6.94 14.63
C ALA A 231 1.54 8.28 13.91
N VAL A 232 0.52 9.13 14.10
CA VAL A 232 0.52 10.52 13.61
C VAL A 232 1.66 11.29 14.28
N ASP A 233 2.37 12.08 13.50
CA ASP A 233 3.33 13.06 14.02
C ASP A 233 2.54 14.22 14.64
N LYS A 234 2.67 14.41 15.95
CA LYS A 234 1.99 15.52 16.68
C LYS A 234 2.24 16.89 16.04
N ARG A 235 3.44 17.08 15.46
CA ARG A 235 3.81 18.34 14.80
C ARG A 235 3.00 18.61 13.51
N SER A 236 2.31 17.60 12.95
CA SER A 236 1.46 17.77 11.78
C SER A 236 0.06 18.27 12.12
N LEU A 237 -0.33 18.23 13.39
CA LEU A 237 -1.65 18.65 13.84
C LEU A 237 -1.78 20.17 13.89
N ILE A 238 -2.92 20.68 13.46
CA ILE A 238 -3.23 22.09 13.30
C ILE A 238 -4.08 22.54 14.50
N ASN A 239 -3.67 23.56 15.22
CA ASN A 239 -4.50 24.13 16.28
C ASN A 239 -5.66 25.00 15.70
N ALA A 240 -6.61 25.39 16.54
CA ALA A 240 -7.79 26.15 16.12
C ALA A 240 -7.46 27.49 15.46
N ARG A 241 -6.42 28.21 15.95
CA ARG A 241 -5.99 29.49 15.37
C ARG A 241 -5.38 29.30 13.98
N GLN A 242 -4.52 28.30 13.82
CA GLN A 242 -3.93 27.94 12.53
C GLN A 242 -4.99 27.47 11.54
N ALA A 243 -5.95 26.65 11.99
CA ALA A 243 -7.06 26.20 11.16
C ALA A 243 -7.91 27.39 10.68
N ALA A 244 -8.24 28.34 11.57
CA ALA A 244 -8.99 29.53 11.20
C ALA A 244 -8.23 30.40 10.17
N ALA A 245 -6.91 30.58 10.33
CA ALA A 245 -6.08 31.33 9.38
C ALA A 245 -6.04 30.65 8.01
N LEU A 246 -5.76 29.34 7.96
CA LEU A 246 -5.68 28.54 6.74
C LEU A 246 -7.01 28.51 5.97
N LEU A 247 -8.10 28.15 6.66
CA LEU A 247 -9.43 28.10 6.07
C LEU A 247 -9.93 29.49 5.66
N GLY A 248 -9.65 30.52 6.46
CA GLY A 248 -9.98 31.89 6.15
C GLY A 248 -9.26 32.42 4.91
N TRP A 249 -7.99 32.06 4.74
CA TRP A 249 -7.26 32.39 3.50
C TRP A 249 -7.87 31.67 2.29
N VAL A 250 -8.16 30.37 2.39
CA VAL A 250 -8.80 29.62 1.30
C VAL A 250 -10.13 30.26 0.92
N ARG A 251 -10.96 30.67 1.90
CA ARG A 251 -12.27 31.32 1.66
C ARG A 251 -12.14 32.59 0.82
N ARG A 252 -11.09 33.37 1.03
CA ARG A 252 -10.84 34.64 0.32
C ARG A 252 -10.25 34.49 -1.09
N ARG A 253 -9.88 33.27 -1.50
CA ARG A 253 -9.35 33.08 -2.87
C ARG A 253 -10.39 33.47 -3.91
N PRO A 254 -9.98 34.28 -4.95
CA PRO A 254 -10.92 34.77 -5.97
C PRO A 254 -11.61 33.64 -6.74
N ARG A 255 -10.87 32.56 -7.07
CA ARG A 255 -11.36 31.47 -7.90
C ARG A 255 -11.54 30.19 -7.09
N GLY A 256 -12.78 29.74 -6.95
CA GLY A 256 -13.13 28.50 -6.24
C GLY A 256 -12.86 28.51 -4.74
N GLY A 257 -12.55 29.69 -4.14
CA GLY A 257 -12.17 29.79 -2.74
C GLY A 257 -13.26 29.32 -1.80
N LEU A 258 -14.49 29.77 -2.00
CA LEU A 258 -15.63 29.41 -1.15
C LEU A 258 -15.96 27.91 -1.22
N ARG A 259 -15.86 27.29 -2.41
CA ARG A 259 -16.05 25.85 -2.60
C ARG A 259 -14.94 25.05 -1.90
N LEU A 260 -13.68 25.43 -2.10
CA LEU A 260 -12.54 24.79 -1.44
C LEU A 260 -12.56 24.99 0.08
N HIS A 261 -13.05 26.14 0.55
CA HIS A 261 -13.28 26.38 1.99
C HIS A 261 -14.28 25.35 2.55
N ALA A 262 -15.42 25.16 1.89
CA ALA A 262 -16.41 24.17 2.31
C ALA A 262 -15.82 22.75 2.28
N PHE A 263 -15.06 22.39 1.25
CA PHE A 263 -14.34 21.12 1.14
C PHE A 263 -13.37 20.88 2.33
N PHE A 264 -12.49 21.84 2.62
CA PHE A 264 -11.53 21.70 3.71
C PHE A 264 -12.18 21.77 5.09
N ALA A 265 -13.24 22.59 5.23
CA ALA A 265 -14.04 22.64 6.47
C ALA A 265 -14.70 21.28 6.75
N THR A 266 -15.20 20.59 5.74
CA THR A 266 -15.75 19.24 5.88
C THR A 266 -14.70 18.28 6.44
N MET A 267 -13.48 18.31 5.91
CA MET A 267 -12.40 17.48 6.42
C MET A 267 -11.97 17.84 7.85
N TYR A 268 -11.93 19.12 8.17
CA TYR A 268 -11.51 19.62 9.48
C TYR A 268 -12.54 19.33 10.58
N TYR A 269 -13.84 19.46 10.28
CA TYR A 269 -14.90 19.34 11.28
C TYR A 269 -15.52 17.95 11.39
N ALA A 270 -15.54 17.17 10.29
CA ALA A 270 -16.15 15.84 10.24
C ALA A 270 -15.16 14.69 9.93
N GLY A 271 -13.94 15.02 9.53
CA GLY A 271 -12.84 14.07 9.39
C GLY A 271 -12.98 12.98 8.32
N PRO A 272 -13.77 13.11 7.24
CA PRO A 272 -13.77 12.11 6.17
C PRO A 272 -12.43 12.08 5.43
N ARG A 273 -12.18 11.01 4.65
CA ARG A 273 -11.01 10.94 3.78
C ARG A 273 -11.20 11.85 2.56
N PRO A 274 -10.13 12.42 1.97
CA PRO A 274 -10.27 13.28 0.78
C PRO A 274 -11.03 12.60 -0.36
N GLU A 275 -10.77 11.30 -0.59
CA GLU A 275 -11.43 10.50 -1.61
C GLU A 275 -12.91 10.21 -1.33
N GLU A 276 -13.34 10.33 -0.09
CA GLU A 276 -14.74 10.24 0.32
C GLU A 276 -15.43 11.59 0.11
N VAL A 277 -14.75 12.70 0.42
CA VAL A 277 -15.30 14.05 0.25
C VAL A 277 -15.52 14.40 -1.22
N VAL A 278 -14.60 14.05 -2.12
CA VAL A 278 -14.77 14.30 -3.56
C VAL A 278 -15.90 13.46 -4.17
N ALA A 279 -16.25 12.33 -3.57
CA ALA A 279 -17.29 11.43 -4.01
C ALA A 279 -18.70 11.77 -3.46
N MET A 280 -18.79 12.73 -2.52
CA MET A 280 -20.02 13.05 -1.80
C MET A 280 -20.99 13.83 -2.70
N TYR A 281 -22.26 13.45 -2.65
CA TYR A 281 -23.38 14.13 -3.31
C TYR A 281 -24.13 15.01 -2.30
N VAL A 282 -24.92 15.95 -2.80
CA VAL A 282 -25.77 16.79 -1.94
C VAL A 282 -26.77 15.96 -1.14
N MET A 283 -27.34 14.91 -1.72
CA MET A 283 -28.26 13.99 -1.06
C MET A 283 -27.64 13.23 0.14
N ASP A 284 -26.33 13.17 0.22
CA ASP A 284 -25.61 12.54 1.32
C ASP A 284 -25.49 13.45 2.55
N VAL A 285 -25.99 14.69 2.43
CA VAL A 285 -25.89 15.71 3.49
C VAL A 285 -27.27 16.00 4.05
N ARG A 286 -27.49 15.62 5.31
CA ARG A 286 -28.72 15.91 6.05
C ARG A 286 -28.49 17.13 6.93
N LEU A 287 -29.00 18.29 6.49
CA LEU A 287 -28.88 19.53 7.25
C LEU A 287 -30.20 19.79 8.02
N PRO A 288 -30.12 20.29 9.26
CA PRO A 288 -31.31 20.79 9.99
C PRO A 288 -31.95 21.94 9.20
N SER A 289 -33.21 22.28 9.49
CA SER A 289 -33.89 23.42 8.86
C SER A 289 -33.12 24.72 9.10
N ALA A 290 -33.29 25.72 8.25
CA ALA A 290 -32.66 27.03 8.42
C ALA A 290 -33.02 27.70 9.79
N LYS A 291 -34.22 27.43 10.29
CA LYS A 291 -34.70 27.92 11.62
C LYS A 291 -33.99 27.22 12.80
N ALA A 292 -33.36 26.06 12.56
CA ALA A 292 -32.64 25.27 13.55
C ALA A 292 -31.13 25.20 13.23
N ALA A 293 -30.55 26.33 12.80
CA ALA A 293 -29.16 26.42 12.32
C ALA A 293 -28.09 26.02 13.34
N ASP A 294 -28.44 25.99 14.63
CA ASP A 294 -27.55 25.56 15.73
C ASP A 294 -27.66 24.06 16.06
N GLN A 295 -28.49 23.32 15.33
CA GLN A 295 -28.58 21.88 15.46
C GLN A 295 -27.53 21.16 14.61
N TRP A 296 -27.23 19.95 15.04
CA TRP A 296 -26.33 19.05 14.31
C TRP A 296 -27.00 18.49 13.06
N GLY A 297 -26.24 18.40 11.99
CA GLY A 297 -26.59 17.64 10.79
C GLY A 297 -25.86 16.30 10.75
N GLU A 298 -25.96 15.63 9.61
CA GLU A 298 -25.33 14.34 9.36
C GLU A 298 -24.71 14.30 7.96
N LEU A 299 -23.59 13.61 7.84
CA LEU A 299 -22.95 13.26 6.55
C LEU A 299 -23.02 11.74 6.39
N LEU A 300 -23.64 11.28 5.31
CA LEU A 300 -23.68 9.88 4.94
C LEU A 300 -22.50 9.56 4.03
N ILE A 301 -21.66 8.63 4.43
CA ILE A 301 -20.47 8.24 3.66
C ILE A 301 -20.58 6.76 3.28
N HIS A 302 -20.71 6.48 1.98
CA HIS A 302 -20.91 5.14 1.43
C HIS A 302 -19.93 4.82 0.30
N THR A 303 -19.28 5.83 -0.28
CA THR A 303 -18.43 5.67 -1.46
C THR A 303 -17.11 6.43 -1.29
N ALA A 304 -16.08 5.96 -1.93
CA ALA A 304 -14.80 6.64 -2.07
C ALA A 304 -14.34 6.59 -3.52
N GLN A 305 -13.86 7.72 -4.06
CA GLN A 305 -13.39 7.81 -5.44
C GLN A 305 -11.97 8.41 -5.51
N PRO A 306 -10.93 7.60 -5.17
CA PRO A 306 -9.56 8.05 -5.30
C PRO A 306 -9.18 8.35 -6.74
N GLU A 307 -8.41 9.43 -6.92
CA GLU A 307 -7.78 9.75 -8.20
C GLU A 307 -6.68 8.73 -8.52
N VAL A 308 -6.93 7.90 -9.51
CA VAL A 308 -6.03 6.84 -9.95
C VAL A 308 -5.39 7.17 -11.29
N GLY A 309 -6.13 7.81 -12.19
CA GLY A 309 -5.74 8.12 -13.56
C GLY A 309 -6.17 7.04 -14.56
N LYS A 310 -6.61 7.51 -15.72
CA LYS A 310 -7.31 6.77 -16.77
C LYS A 310 -6.66 5.44 -17.22
N HIS A 311 -5.35 5.35 -17.14
CA HIS A 311 -4.61 4.17 -17.60
C HIS A 311 -4.60 3.01 -16.58
N TRP A 312 -5.06 3.26 -15.34
CA TRP A 312 -4.99 2.29 -14.24
C TRP A 312 -6.35 1.85 -13.71
N THR A 313 -7.42 2.47 -14.18
CA THR A 313 -8.81 2.09 -13.89
C THR A 313 -9.31 1.07 -14.90
N ASN A 314 -10.38 0.35 -14.59
CA ASN A 314 -10.97 -0.63 -15.51
C ASN A 314 -11.74 0.02 -16.66
N ASP A 315 -12.35 1.16 -16.39
CA ASP A 315 -13.24 1.91 -17.29
C ASP A 315 -12.56 3.06 -18.04
N GLY A 316 -11.32 3.40 -17.67
CA GLY A 316 -10.61 4.55 -18.23
C GLY A 316 -10.95 5.89 -17.57
N ALA A 317 -11.75 5.90 -16.51
CA ALA A 317 -12.01 7.07 -15.71
C ALA A 317 -10.76 7.52 -14.92
N ILE A 318 -10.69 8.81 -14.57
CA ILE A 318 -9.58 9.33 -13.74
C ILE A 318 -9.70 8.83 -12.29
N HIS A 319 -10.93 8.72 -11.80
CA HIS A 319 -11.27 8.25 -10.47
C HIS A 319 -11.77 6.82 -10.52
N GLU A 320 -11.44 6.04 -9.52
CA GLU A 320 -11.90 4.66 -9.36
C GLU A 320 -12.99 4.61 -8.30
N GLU A 321 -14.21 4.29 -8.70
CA GLU A 321 -15.28 4.10 -7.73
C GLU A 321 -15.09 2.80 -6.96
N ARG A 322 -15.21 2.89 -5.65
CA ARG A 322 -15.12 1.73 -4.75
C ARG A 322 -15.84 1.97 -3.43
N GLY A 323 -16.26 0.89 -2.81
CA GLY A 323 -16.79 0.91 -1.45
C GLY A 323 -15.77 1.38 -0.42
N LEU A 324 -16.19 1.54 0.80
CA LEU A 324 -15.37 2.04 1.89
C LEU A 324 -14.25 1.04 2.23
N LYS A 325 -13.07 1.57 2.50
CA LYS A 325 -11.89 0.77 2.80
C LYS A 325 -12.07 -0.08 4.05
N GLY A 326 -11.96 -1.40 3.90
CA GLY A 326 -12.02 -2.35 5.03
C GLY A 326 -13.44 -2.66 5.50
N ARG A 327 -14.46 -2.32 4.70
CA ARG A 327 -15.87 -2.59 4.94
C ARG A 327 -16.48 -3.40 3.79
N ALA A 328 -17.67 -3.96 4.01
CA ALA A 328 -18.44 -4.62 2.94
C ALA A 328 -18.78 -3.62 1.84
N ARG A 329 -19.12 -4.13 0.63
CA ARG A 329 -19.28 -3.28 -0.56
C ARG A 329 -20.38 -2.21 -0.40
N ASP A 330 -21.44 -2.54 0.29
CA ASP A 330 -22.64 -1.66 0.45
C ASP A 330 -22.73 -1.08 1.86
N ASP A 331 -21.61 -1.15 2.63
CA ASP A 331 -21.57 -0.59 3.98
C ASP A 331 -21.45 0.94 3.93
N MET A 332 -22.14 1.59 4.86
CA MET A 332 -22.19 3.05 4.98
C MET A 332 -21.92 3.45 6.43
N ARG A 333 -21.57 4.71 6.62
CA ARG A 333 -21.48 5.29 7.95
C ARG A 333 -22.03 6.72 8.00
N THR A 334 -22.65 7.05 9.10
CA THR A 334 -23.10 8.41 9.38
C THR A 334 -22.07 9.10 10.26
N VAL A 335 -21.69 10.32 9.86
CA VAL A 335 -20.75 11.16 10.60
C VAL A 335 -21.47 12.43 11.04
N PRO A 336 -21.37 12.83 12.33
CA PRO A 336 -22.04 14.03 12.81
C PRO A 336 -21.44 15.29 12.17
N CYS A 337 -22.33 16.16 11.71
CA CYS A 337 -22.00 17.45 11.12
C CYS A 337 -22.35 18.55 12.13
N ARG A 338 -21.32 19.12 12.75
CA ARG A 338 -21.52 20.16 13.80
C ARG A 338 -22.13 21.44 13.21
N PRO A 339 -22.81 22.29 14.03
CA PRO A 339 -23.50 23.50 13.55
C PRO A 339 -22.66 24.46 12.73
N ALA A 340 -21.37 24.61 13.04
CA ALA A 340 -20.46 25.44 12.26
C ALA A 340 -20.29 24.91 10.83
N LEU A 341 -20.22 23.58 10.64
CA LEU A 341 -20.11 22.96 9.33
C LEU A 341 -21.47 22.98 8.61
N THR A 342 -22.59 22.79 9.30
CA THR A 342 -23.92 22.82 8.69
C THR A 342 -24.19 24.18 8.02
N ARG A 343 -23.79 25.29 8.67
CA ARG A 343 -23.88 26.64 8.09
C ARG A 343 -23.04 26.79 6.82
N VAL A 344 -21.78 26.32 6.87
CA VAL A 344 -20.88 26.38 5.71
C VAL A 344 -21.42 25.58 4.53
N LEU A 345 -21.93 24.36 4.77
CA LEU A 345 -22.47 23.49 3.73
C LEU A 345 -23.77 24.05 3.14
N ARG A 346 -24.66 24.61 3.96
CA ARG A 346 -25.89 25.26 3.50
C ARG A 346 -25.54 26.45 2.59
N GLU A 347 -24.70 27.37 3.05
CA GLU A 347 -24.23 28.52 2.25
C GLU A 347 -23.62 28.05 0.94
N HIS A 348 -22.85 26.96 0.96
CA HIS A 348 -22.23 26.40 -0.23
C HIS A 348 -23.25 25.85 -1.23
N ILE A 349 -24.20 25.02 -0.77
CA ILE A 349 -25.24 24.39 -1.60
C ILE A 349 -26.13 25.47 -2.23
N GLU A 350 -26.59 26.44 -1.44
CA GLU A 350 -27.44 27.53 -1.89
C GLU A 350 -26.73 28.43 -2.90
N ARG A 351 -25.51 28.84 -2.63
CA ARG A 351 -24.72 29.71 -3.51
C ARG A 351 -24.41 29.07 -4.87
N GLU A 352 -24.03 27.79 -4.86
CA GLU A 352 -23.71 27.07 -6.12
C GLU A 352 -24.98 26.53 -6.82
N GLY A 353 -26.17 26.67 -6.19
CA GLY A 353 -27.43 26.18 -6.75
C GLY A 353 -27.51 24.66 -6.91
N LEU A 354 -26.79 23.91 -6.05
CA LEU A 354 -26.67 22.45 -6.15
C LEU A 354 -27.98 21.74 -5.81
N LYS A 355 -28.28 20.71 -6.58
CA LYS A 355 -29.45 19.82 -6.41
C LYS A 355 -29.01 18.50 -5.72
N PRO A 356 -29.94 17.73 -5.14
CA PRO A 356 -29.63 16.46 -4.45
C PRO A 356 -28.73 15.49 -5.24
N GLY A 357 -28.89 15.40 -6.56
CA GLY A 357 -28.11 14.51 -7.43
C GLY A 357 -26.76 15.07 -7.89
N ASP A 358 -26.41 16.30 -7.50
CA ASP A 358 -25.15 16.89 -7.89
C ASP A 358 -24.04 16.52 -6.89
N LEU A 359 -22.77 16.50 -7.38
CA LEU A 359 -21.62 16.41 -6.49
C LEU A 359 -21.64 17.58 -5.52
N LEU A 360 -21.36 17.32 -4.25
CA LEU A 360 -21.30 18.37 -3.22
C LEU A 360 -20.16 19.35 -3.49
N PHE A 361 -19.04 18.88 -4.02
CA PHE A 361 -17.87 19.69 -4.36
C PHE A 361 -17.46 19.48 -5.81
N PRO A 362 -18.24 19.98 -6.80
CA PRO A 362 -17.90 19.82 -8.21
C PRO A 362 -16.63 20.59 -8.56
N GLY A 363 -15.91 20.12 -9.58
CA GLY A 363 -14.89 20.88 -10.27
C GLY A 363 -15.49 22.07 -11.04
N GLU A 364 -14.64 22.81 -11.76
CA GLU A 364 -15.10 24.02 -12.50
C GLU A 364 -16.03 23.69 -13.67
N LYS A 365 -15.90 22.48 -14.22
CA LYS A 365 -16.69 22.00 -15.36
C LYS A 365 -17.78 20.97 -14.94
N GLY A 366 -18.06 20.89 -13.63
CA GLY A 366 -19.04 19.94 -13.09
C GLY A 366 -18.49 18.55 -12.78
N GLU A 367 -17.27 18.22 -13.22
CA GLU A 367 -16.61 16.96 -12.89
C GLU A 367 -16.13 16.92 -11.42
N MET A 368 -15.59 15.77 -10.99
CA MET A 368 -15.00 15.66 -9.65
C MET A 368 -13.86 16.64 -9.43
N LEU A 369 -13.78 17.19 -8.23
CA LEU A 369 -12.74 18.13 -7.85
C LEU A 369 -11.36 17.45 -7.89
N ALA A 370 -10.50 17.91 -8.79
CA ALA A 370 -9.20 17.34 -9.05
C ALA A 370 -8.26 17.47 -7.84
N GLY A 371 -7.57 16.39 -7.48
CA GLY A 371 -6.61 16.37 -6.38
C GLY A 371 -5.46 17.35 -6.54
N SER A 372 -5.07 17.71 -7.77
CA SER A 372 -4.08 18.74 -8.05
C SER A 372 -4.54 20.14 -7.62
N VAL A 373 -5.82 20.47 -7.82
CA VAL A 373 -6.44 21.72 -7.39
C VAL A 373 -6.46 21.79 -5.87
N ILE A 374 -6.94 20.71 -5.22
CA ILE A 374 -6.98 20.59 -3.75
C ILE A 374 -5.59 20.80 -3.15
N ARG A 375 -4.59 20.07 -3.63
CA ARG A 375 -3.21 20.12 -3.11
C ARG A 375 -2.56 21.47 -3.31
N ARG A 376 -2.76 22.09 -4.48
CA ARG A 376 -2.23 23.42 -4.79
C ARG A 376 -2.83 24.48 -3.87
N ALA A 377 -4.15 24.50 -3.74
CA ALA A 377 -4.84 25.45 -2.87
C ALA A 377 -4.38 25.33 -1.41
N TRP A 378 -4.26 24.11 -0.91
CA TRP A 378 -3.79 23.86 0.46
C TRP A 378 -2.34 24.31 0.67
N ARG A 379 -1.46 23.99 -0.30
CA ARG A 379 -0.06 24.45 -0.25
C ARG A 379 0.06 25.96 -0.23
N SER A 380 -0.71 26.67 -1.11
CA SER A 380 -0.71 28.12 -1.13
C SER A 380 -1.25 28.71 0.17
N ALA A 381 -2.32 28.14 0.74
CA ALA A 381 -2.82 28.58 2.05
C ALA A 381 -1.75 28.46 3.13
N ARG A 382 -1.03 27.34 3.19
CA ARG A 382 0.08 27.18 4.15
C ARG A 382 1.20 28.19 3.93
N GLN A 383 1.57 28.44 2.68
CA GLN A 383 2.65 29.36 2.32
C GLN A 383 2.33 30.81 2.75
N GLU A 384 1.08 31.23 2.61
CA GLU A 384 0.65 32.59 2.86
C GLU A 384 0.23 32.88 4.31
N THR A 385 -0.05 31.83 5.10
CA THR A 385 -0.57 32.01 6.46
C THR A 385 0.35 31.56 7.58
N LEU A 386 1.28 30.67 7.27
CA LEU A 386 2.23 30.12 8.25
C LEU A 386 3.54 30.88 8.20
N THR A 387 4.30 30.90 9.31
CA THR A 387 5.67 31.39 9.28
C THR A 387 6.55 30.49 8.40
N PRO A 388 7.71 30.97 7.93
CA PRO A 388 8.64 30.14 7.16
C PRO A 388 9.02 28.84 7.85
N GLU A 389 9.21 28.86 9.17
CA GLU A 389 9.54 27.69 10.00
C GLU A 389 8.36 26.71 10.07
N GLU A 390 7.14 27.20 10.31
CA GLU A 390 5.92 26.40 10.31
C GLU A 390 5.66 25.80 8.92
N PHE A 391 5.87 26.56 7.84
CA PHE A 391 5.71 26.06 6.47
C PHE A 391 6.70 24.95 6.13
N ALA A 392 7.95 25.07 6.58
CA ALA A 392 9.00 24.06 6.40
C ALA A 392 8.73 22.79 7.25
N SER A 393 7.99 22.94 8.35
CA SER A 393 7.70 21.86 9.30
C SER A 393 6.64 20.86 8.75
N PRO A 394 6.37 19.76 9.46
CA PRO A 394 5.26 18.84 9.16
C PRO A 394 3.87 19.44 9.31
N LEU A 395 3.70 20.61 9.92
CA LEU A 395 2.44 21.24 10.29
C LEU A 395 1.45 21.33 9.12
N GLY A 396 0.36 20.55 9.17
CA GLY A 396 -0.67 20.54 8.14
C GLY A 396 -0.13 20.30 6.72
N LYS A 397 1.02 19.63 6.57
CA LYS A 397 1.73 19.48 5.30
C LYS A 397 0.89 18.79 4.23
N ARG A 398 0.02 17.88 4.64
CA ARG A 398 -0.88 17.15 3.75
C ARG A 398 -2.32 17.56 4.05
N VAL A 399 -3.16 17.59 3.03
CA VAL A 399 -4.61 17.80 3.20
C VAL A 399 -5.21 16.79 4.18
N TYR A 400 -4.69 15.56 4.20
CA TYR A 400 -5.09 14.51 5.13
C TYR A 400 -4.85 14.86 6.61
N ASP A 401 -3.98 15.82 6.91
CA ASP A 401 -3.70 16.25 8.28
C ASP A 401 -4.87 17.03 8.91
N LEU A 402 -5.80 17.56 8.08
CA LEU A 402 -7.11 18.07 8.56
C LEU A 402 -7.94 16.97 9.24
N ARG A 403 -8.01 15.79 8.60
CA ARG A 403 -8.66 14.63 9.20
C ARG A 403 -7.91 14.16 10.46
N ASN A 404 -6.58 14.12 10.43
CA ASN A 404 -5.80 13.75 11.61
C ASN A 404 -6.10 14.68 12.78
N THR A 405 -6.20 15.98 12.52
CA THR A 405 -6.56 16.98 13.52
C THR A 405 -7.98 16.75 14.06
N CYS A 406 -8.96 16.53 13.18
CA CYS A 406 -10.34 16.26 13.57
C CYS A 406 -10.45 15.06 14.53
N LEU A 407 -9.89 13.92 14.14
CA LEU A 407 -9.98 12.70 14.94
C LEU A 407 -9.23 12.82 16.28
N THR A 408 -8.09 13.54 16.28
CA THR A 408 -7.35 13.83 17.52
C THR A 408 -8.16 14.74 18.45
N ASN A 409 -8.82 15.78 17.91
CA ASN A 409 -9.66 16.67 18.69
C ASN A 409 -10.83 15.90 19.31
N TRP A 410 -11.53 15.06 18.55
CA TRP A 410 -12.63 14.25 19.11
C TRP A 410 -12.16 13.35 20.26
N LEU A 411 -11.00 12.72 20.13
CA LEU A 411 -10.43 11.90 21.20
C LEU A 411 -10.05 12.74 22.42
N ASN A 412 -9.50 13.95 22.21
CA ASN A 412 -9.15 14.88 23.29
C ASN A 412 -10.40 15.50 23.93
N ASP A 413 -11.47 15.71 23.17
CA ASP A 413 -12.78 16.19 23.67
C ASP A 413 -13.55 15.08 24.43
N GLY A 414 -12.96 13.89 24.58
CA GLY A 414 -13.49 12.78 25.37
C GLY A 414 -14.50 11.90 24.63
N VAL A 415 -14.61 12.01 23.30
CA VAL A 415 -15.45 11.08 22.53
C VAL A 415 -14.84 9.67 22.62
N PRO A 416 -15.65 8.65 22.98
CA PRO A 416 -15.17 7.28 23.11
C PRO A 416 -14.46 6.79 21.84
N PRO A 417 -13.29 6.13 21.96
CA PRO A 417 -12.54 5.64 20.79
C PRO A 417 -13.35 4.73 19.86
N ALA A 418 -14.31 3.98 20.38
CA ALA A 418 -15.21 3.16 19.56
C ALA A 418 -16.06 4.01 18.62
N GLN A 419 -16.62 5.11 19.14
CA GLN A 419 -17.45 6.03 18.37
C GLN A 419 -16.61 6.80 17.33
N VAL A 420 -15.41 7.28 17.72
CA VAL A 420 -14.49 7.93 16.78
C VAL A 420 -14.07 6.95 15.68
N ALA A 421 -13.81 5.69 16.00
CA ALA A 421 -13.45 4.66 15.03
C ALA A 421 -14.60 4.41 14.03
N GLU A 422 -15.84 4.34 14.50
CA GLU A 422 -17.03 4.21 13.66
C GLU A 422 -17.16 5.37 12.67
N TRP A 423 -17.17 6.62 13.17
CA TRP A 423 -17.27 7.83 12.34
C TRP A 423 -16.10 7.97 11.37
N ALA A 424 -14.89 7.59 11.80
CA ALA A 424 -13.72 7.62 10.96
C ALA A 424 -13.67 6.50 9.91
N GLY A 425 -14.46 5.42 10.07
CA GLY A 425 -14.33 4.22 9.25
C GLY A 425 -12.97 3.52 9.46
N ASN A 426 -12.58 3.40 10.73
CA ASN A 426 -11.40 2.66 11.19
C ASN A 426 -11.83 1.57 12.17
N SER A 427 -10.99 0.57 12.40
CA SER A 427 -11.14 -0.27 13.59
C SER A 427 -10.52 0.43 14.82
N VAL A 428 -11.03 0.13 16.01
CA VAL A 428 -10.51 0.70 17.27
C VAL A 428 -8.99 0.46 17.44
N PRO A 429 -8.45 -0.76 17.20
CA PRO A 429 -7.01 -0.97 17.27
C PRO A 429 -6.21 -0.09 16.29
N VAL A 430 -6.71 0.11 15.07
CA VAL A 430 -6.06 1.00 14.08
C VAL A 430 -6.14 2.45 14.55
N LEU A 431 -7.29 2.91 15.04
CA LEU A 431 -7.45 4.26 15.56
C LEU A 431 -6.44 4.53 16.68
N LEU A 432 -6.39 3.69 17.69
CA LEU A 432 -5.47 3.85 18.82
C LEU A 432 -4.00 3.76 18.40
N ALA A 433 -3.64 2.81 17.52
CA ALA A 433 -2.27 2.71 17.01
C ALA A 433 -1.81 3.98 16.24
N VAL A 434 -2.75 4.69 15.60
CA VAL A 434 -2.47 5.91 14.84
C VAL A 434 -2.47 7.15 15.74
N TYR A 435 -3.43 7.29 16.64
CA TYR A 435 -3.72 8.54 17.35
C TYR A 435 -3.38 8.54 18.85
N ALA A 436 -3.12 7.38 19.49
CA ALA A 436 -2.89 7.30 20.93
C ALA A 436 -1.80 8.25 21.45
N ARG A 437 -0.75 8.47 20.67
CA ARG A 437 0.33 9.41 21.03
C ARG A 437 -0.08 10.88 20.99
N CYS A 438 -1.19 11.21 20.34
CA CYS A 438 -1.71 12.56 20.18
C CYS A 438 -2.80 12.89 21.21
N ILE A 439 -3.27 11.90 21.97
CA ILE A 439 -4.20 12.10 23.06
C ILE A 439 -3.42 12.79 24.19
N VAL A 440 -3.78 14.04 24.45
CA VAL A 440 -3.25 14.79 25.59
C VAL A 440 -4.24 14.54 26.71
N GLY A 441 -3.86 13.71 27.67
CA GLY A 441 -4.69 13.47 28.83
C GLY A 441 -4.89 14.78 29.60
N HIS A 442 -6.13 15.21 29.76
CA HIS A 442 -6.51 16.12 30.83
C HIS A 442 -6.40 15.34 32.15
N LEU A 443 -5.17 15.14 32.63
CA LEU A 443 -4.89 14.31 33.80
C LEU A 443 -5.71 14.76 35.00
N SER A 444 -5.92 16.08 35.15
CA SER A 444 -6.78 16.67 36.18
C SER A 444 -8.25 16.26 36.04
N ASP A 445 -8.77 16.26 34.80
CA ASP A 445 -10.17 15.90 34.53
C ASP A 445 -10.39 14.37 34.65
N LEU A 446 -9.39 13.59 34.25
CA LEU A 446 -9.43 12.13 34.45
C LEU A 446 -9.38 11.77 35.92
N LYS A 447 -8.56 12.45 36.74
CA LYS A 447 -8.53 12.27 38.17
C LYS A 447 -9.89 12.61 38.80
N LYS A 448 -10.48 13.77 38.49
CA LYS A 448 -11.83 14.16 38.94
C LYS A 448 -12.91 13.14 38.57
N ARG A 449 -12.85 12.56 37.38
CA ARG A 449 -13.79 11.50 36.94
C ARG A 449 -13.61 10.22 37.74
N ILE A 450 -12.37 9.86 38.06
CA ILE A 450 -12.07 8.70 38.91
C ILE A 450 -12.57 8.96 40.32
N GLU A 451 -12.29 10.14 40.88
CA GLU A 451 -12.79 10.57 42.20
C GLU A 451 -14.31 10.60 42.27
N ALA A 452 -14.98 11.07 41.18
CA ALA A 452 -16.45 11.07 41.09
C ALA A 452 -17.07 9.66 41.02
N GLY A 453 -16.28 8.65 40.74
CA GLY A 453 -16.68 7.22 40.76
C GLY A 453 -16.92 6.68 42.19
N GLY A 454 -16.54 7.46 43.19
CA GLY A 454 -16.74 7.16 44.61
C GLY A 454 -15.60 6.32 45.23
N ASP A 455 -15.35 6.59 46.51
CA ASP A 455 -14.46 5.81 47.34
C ASP A 455 -15.17 4.54 47.84
N LEU A 456 -14.40 3.58 48.33
CA LEU A 456 -14.95 2.41 48.99
C LEU A 456 -15.78 2.88 50.22
N PRO A 457 -16.94 2.24 50.49
CA PRO A 457 -17.68 2.54 51.72
C PRO A 457 -16.78 2.27 52.93
N GLU A 458 -16.81 3.21 53.89
CA GLU A 458 -16.13 3.00 55.16
C GLU A 458 -16.64 1.71 55.80
N ILE A 459 -15.72 0.80 56.13
CA ILE A 459 -16.02 -0.50 56.77
C ILE A 459 -16.11 -0.32 58.28
#